data_ccfdb48ee773fc22ef38a3cba4d63825
#
_entry.id   ccfdb48ee773fc22ef38a3cba4d63825
#
_cell.length_a   1.000
_cell.length_b   1.000
_cell.length_c   1.000
_cell.angle_alpha   90.00
_cell.angle_beta   90.00
_cell.angle_gamma   90.00
#
_symmetry.space_group_name_H-M   'P 1'
#
loop_
_entity.id
_entity.type
_entity.pdbx_description
1 polymer ?
#
loop_
_entity_poly.entity_id
_entity_poly.type
_entity_poly.pdbx_seq_one_letter_code
_entity_poly.pdbx_strand_id
1 'polypeptide(L)'
;MTLAGKSKGRSAPEPSGAWPFLGHLPLLRGQTPIFRTLGAMADKHGPVFMIRLGVQRALVVSSREAVKECFTTNDKVFASRPSSSAGKILGYNHAGFGFAPYGALWREMRKLSMMEILSARRLDALKHVQISELDLSIKDLYSLGKGSDWVHPVKVVMSEWFQHLSFNIVLKMIAGKRYFNTSGHGNEEARLAIATI
;
A
#
# COMPACT_ATOMS: atom_id res chain seq x y z
N MET A 1 -17.50 19.27 1.10
CA MET A 1 -18.00 19.72 2.40
C MET A 1 -16.92 20.58 3.05
N THR A 2 -17.09 21.87 3.00
CA THR A 2 -16.09 22.89 3.38
C THR A 2 -16.17 23.09 4.88
N LEU A 3 -15.24 22.57 5.64
CA LEU A 3 -15.12 22.87 7.07
C LEU A 3 -14.33 24.20 7.22
N ALA A 4 -15.02 25.30 7.09
CA ALA A 4 -14.54 26.61 7.52
C ALA A 4 -14.91 26.84 8.99
N GLY A 5 -14.23 26.12 9.88
CA GLY A 5 -14.22 26.41 11.31
C GLY A 5 -12.94 27.18 11.65
N LYS A 6 -13.02 28.47 11.94
CA LYS A 6 -11.93 29.25 12.54
C LYS A 6 -11.64 28.71 13.96
N SER A 7 -10.82 27.67 14.01
CA SER A 7 -10.16 27.26 15.25
C SER A 7 -8.98 28.21 15.49
N LYS A 8 -8.94 28.92 16.62
CA LYS A 8 -7.78 29.65 17.16
C LYS A 8 -6.70 28.66 17.67
N GLY A 9 -6.52 27.50 17.01
CA GLY A 9 -5.47 26.54 17.30
C GLY A 9 -4.20 26.85 16.50
N ARG A 10 -3.04 26.56 17.06
CA ARG A 10 -1.77 26.61 16.35
C ARG A 10 -1.87 25.75 15.07
N SER A 11 -1.77 26.39 13.91
CA SER A 11 -1.66 25.67 12.65
C SER A 11 -0.31 24.94 12.60
N ALA A 12 -0.31 23.70 12.09
CA ALA A 12 0.95 23.01 11.86
C ALA A 12 1.84 23.82 10.90
N PRO A 13 3.18 23.86 11.11
CA PRO A 13 4.09 24.61 10.28
C PRO A 13 3.99 24.15 8.84
N GLU A 14 4.07 25.08 7.90
CA GLU A 14 4.09 24.79 6.46
C GLU A 14 5.49 25.12 5.94
N PRO A 15 6.22 24.17 5.34
CA PRO A 15 7.51 24.41 4.73
C PRO A 15 7.45 25.48 3.64
N SER A 16 8.53 26.23 3.45
CA SER A 16 8.68 27.13 2.31
C SER A 16 8.88 26.37 1.01
N GLY A 17 8.66 27.01 -0.14
CA GLY A 17 8.89 26.41 -1.46
C GLY A 17 7.64 25.85 -2.12
N ALA A 18 6.46 26.15 -1.60
CA ALA A 18 5.21 25.86 -2.30
C ALA A 18 5.04 26.76 -3.54
N TRP A 19 4.86 26.14 -4.71
CA TRP A 19 4.58 26.85 -5.96
C TRP A 19 3.09 27.21 -6.09
N PRO A 20 2.74 28.28 -6.76
CA PRO A 20 1.35 28.57 -7.12
C PRO A 20 0.75 27.35 -7.85
N PHE A 21 -0.49 26.97 -7.51
CA PHE A 21 -1.26 25.83 -8.05
C PHE A 21 -0.65 24.44 -7.84
N LEU A 22 0.68 24.27 -7.87
CA LEU A 22 1.36 22.98 -7.72
C LEU A 22 1.67 22.64 -6.25
N GLY A 23 1.72 23.63 -5.38
CA GLY A 23 2.13 23.42 -4.00
C GLY A 23 3.55 22.88 -3.89
N HIS A 24 3.75 21.86 -3.07
CA HIS A 24 5.05 21.19 -2.85
C HIS A 24 5.31 19.99 -3.78
N LEU A 25 4.44 19.72 -4.77
CA LEU A 25 4.63 18.64 -5.72
C LEU A 25 6.00 18.64 -6.41
N PRO A 26 6.59 19.81 -6.82
CA PRO A 26 7.93 19.84 -7.41
C PRO A 26 9.02 19.32 -6.47
N LEU A 27 8.88 19.50 -5.15
CA LEU A 27 9.83 19.01 -4.15
C LEU A 27 9.73 17.48 -3.93
N LEU A 28 8.58 16.91 -4.24
CA LEU A 28 8.33 15.47 -4.13
C LEU A 28 8.66 14.72 -5.43
N ARG A 29 8.93 15.47 -6.51
CA ARG A 29 9.24 14.93 -7.83
C ARG A 29 10.75 14.75 -7.97
N GLY A 30 11.24 13.53 -7.80
CA GLY A 30 12.68 13.26 -7.91
C GLY A 30 12.97 11.75 -7.89
N GLN A 31 14.23 11.37 -7.99
CA GLN A 31 14.67 9.98 -7.86
C GLN A 31 14.65 9.48 -6.41
N THR A 32 14.60 10.40 -5.45
CA THR A 32 14.51 10.06 -4.03
C THR A 32 13.09 9.62 -3.69
N PRO A 33 12.90 8.47 -3.04
CA PRO A 33 11.59 8.03 -2.60
C PRO A 33 10.87 9.07 -1.75
N ILE A 34 9.58 9.27 -1.97
CA ILE A 34 8.76 10.33 -1.33
C ILE A 34 8.89 10.29 0.21
N PHE A 35 8.92 9.10 0.80
CA PHE A 35 9.03 8.96 2.25
C PHE A 35 10.36 9.51 2.82
N ARG A 36 11.47 9.41 2.06
CA ARG A 36 12.75 10.00 2.47
C ARG A 36 12.73 11.52 2.38
N THR A 37 12.12 12.05 1.30
CA THR A 37 11.94 13.50 1.15
C THR A 37 11.09 14.06 2.28
N LEU A 38 9.97 13.41 2.61
CA LEU A 38 9.12 13.81 3.74
C LEU A 38 9.82 13.65 5.09
N GLY A 39 10.65 12.61 5.27
CA GLY A 39 11.48 12.44 6.45
C GLY A 39 12.47 13.60 6.64
N ALA A 40 13.22 13.95 5.60
CA ALA A 40 14.14 15.09 5.62
C ALA A 40 13.42 16.45 5.88
N MET A 41 12.18 16.57 5.42
CA MET A 41 11.34 17.74 5.76
C MET A 41 10.92 17.72 7.23
N ALA A 42 10.60 16.55 7.78
CA ALA A 42 10.27 16.40 9.20
C ALA A 42 11.43 16.77 10.12
N ASP A 43 12.66 16.43 9.74
CA ASP A 43 13.87 16.81 10.49
C ASP A 43 14.05 18.34 10.57
N LYS A 44 13.60 19.08 9.55
CA LYS A 44 13.72 20.54 9.48
C LYS A 44 12.54 21.29 10.10
N HIS A 45 11.33 20.79 9.95
CA HIS A 45 10.09 21.49 10.27
C HIS A 45 9.34 20.92 11.46
N GLY A 46 9.84 19.82 12.01
CA GLY A 46 9.21 19.06 13.10
C GLY A 46 8.36 17.89 12.60
N PRO A 47 7.99 16.99 13.52
CA PRO A 47 7.37 15.71 13.18
C PRO A 47 5.92 15.84 12.67
N VAL A 48 5.31 17.02 12.75
CA VAL A 48 3.95 17.28 12.27
C VAL A 48 3.95 18.60 11.52
N PHE A 49 3.73 18.56 10.23
CA PHE A 49 3.74 19.75 9.36
C PHE A 49 2.73 19.62 8.21
N MET A 50 2.41 20.75 7.59
CA MET A 50 1.44 20.81 6.50
C MET A 50 2.16 20.95 5.16
N ILE A 51 1.74 20.18 4.15
CA ILE A 51 2.17 20.38 2.76
C ILE A 51 0.97 20.69 1.86
N ARG A 52 1.24 21.25 0.69
CA ARG A 52 0.25 21.41 -0.38
C ARG A 52 0.56 20.43 -1.51
N LEU A 53 -0.41 19.62 -1.86
CA LEU A 53 -0.40 18.73 -3.02
C LEU A 53 -1.33 19.34 -4.07
N GLY A 54 -0.78 20.16 -4.96
CA GLY A 54 -1.59 21.05 -5.77
C GLY A 54 -2.28 22.09 -4.88
N VAL A 55 -3.59 22.18 -5.01
CA VAL A 55 -4.45 23.06 -4.19
C VAL A 55 -4.90 22.42 -2.87
N GLN A 56 -4.67 21.13 -2.71
CA GLN A 56 -5.09 20.39 -1.51
C GLN A 56 -4.03 20.48 -0.41
N ARG A 57 -4.49 20.69 0.82
CA ARG A 57 -3.62 20.65 2.00
C ARG A 57 -3.57 19.23 2.56
N ALA A 58 -2.36 18.76 2.88
CA ALA A 58 -2.13 17.46 3.48
C ALA A 58 -1.27 17.59 4.73
N LEU A 59 -1.69 16.97 5.82
CA LEU A 59 -0.92 16.88 7.05
C LEU A 59 0.06 15.73 6.95
N VAL A 60 1.32 16.00 7.19
CA VAL A 60 2.37 14.98 7.31
C VAL A 60 2.64 14.74 8.78
N VAL A 61 2.57 13.48 9.18
CA VAL A 61 2.82 13.04 10.55
C VAL A 61 3.95 12.03 10.52
N SER A 62 5.07 12.34 11.20
CA SER A 62 6.32 11.59 11.11
C SER A 62 6.79 11.05 12.49
N SER A 63 6.11 11.37 13.60
CA SER A 63 6.43 10.78 14.89
C SER A 63 5.49 9.63 15.27
N ARG A 64 6.04 8.65 15.99
CA ARG A 64 5.29 7.49 16.49
C ARG A 64 4.11 7.92 17.38
N GLU A 65 4.34 8.89 18.25
CA GLU A 65 3.37 9.37 19.22
C GLU A 65 2.18 10.04 18.50
N ALA A 66 2.45 10.95 17.57
CA ALA A 66 1.42 11.62 16.79
C ALA A 66 0.67 10.64 15.87
N VAL A 67 1.35 9.67 15.26
CA VAL A 67 0.71 8.60 14.47
C VAL A 67 -0.20 7.76 15.36
N LYS A 68 0.25 7.38 16.56
CA LYS A 68 -0.56 6.64 17.52
C LYS A 68 -1.83 7.42 17.88
N GLU A 69 -1.71 8.71 18.17
CA GLU A 69 -2.85 9.57 18.47
C GLU A 69 -3.86 9.63 17.30
N CYS A 70 -3.36 9.80 16.05
CA CYS A 70 -4.21 9.82 14.86
C CYS A 70 -5.00 8.51 14.67
N PHE A 71 -4.38 7.34 14.93
CA PHE A 71 -4.98 6.03 14.67
C PHE A 71 -5.64 5.37 15.89
N THR A 72 -5.64 6.03 17.06
CA THR A 72 -6.34 5.56 18.25
C THR A 72 -7.38 6.59 18.71
N THR A 73 -6.95 7.68 19.32
CA THR A 73 -7.85 8.69 19.91
C THR A 73 -8.69 9.40 18.85
N ASN A 74 -8.10 9.71 17.70
CA ASN A 74 -8.73 10.46 16.61
C ASN A 74 -9.02 9.59 15.37
N ASP A 75 -9.07 8.26 15.51
CA ASP A 75 -9.19 7.31 14.40
C ASP A 75 -10.38 7.61 13.48
N LYS A 76 -11.54 7.96 14.02
CA LYS A 76 -12.75 8.28 13.27
C LYS A 76 -12.57 9.51 12.36
N VAL A 77 -11.81 10.51 12.81
CA VAL A 77 -11.54 11.73 12.02
C VAL A 77 -10.65 11.43 10.83
N PHE A 78 -9.68 10.53 11.01
CA PHE A 78 -8.70 10.17 9.99
C PHE A 78 -9.06 8.90 9.19
N ALA A 79 -10.13 8.20 9.55
CA ALA A 79 -10.51 6.94 8.92
C ALA A 79 -11.01 7.09 7.47
N SER A 80 -11.58 8.23 7.11
CA SER A 80 -12.11 8.45 5.75
C SER A 80 -10.99 8.61 4.73
N ARG A 81 -11.11 7.91 3.63
CA ARG A 81 -10.20 8.06 2.49
C ARG A 81 -10.55 9.32 1.70
N PRO A 82 -9.55 10.03 1.13
CA PRO A 82 -9.82 11.17 0.26
C PRO A 82 -10.56 10.69 -0.99
N SER A 83 -11.53 11.49 -1.44
CA SER A 83 -12.19 11.24 -2.72
C SER A 83 -11.20 11.48 -3.86
N SER A 84 -10.95 10.46 -4.65
CA SER A 84 -10.03 10.51 -5.78
C SER A 84 -10.65 9.84 -7.02
N SER A 85 -10.17 10.21 -8.20
CA SER A 85 -10.56 9.55 -9.44
C SER A 85 -10.18 8.06 -9.44
N ALA A 86 -9.06 7.70 -8.83
CA ALA A 86 -8.66 6.31 -8.64
C ALA A 86 -9.67 5.55 -7.78
N GLY A 87 -10.12 6.11 -6.65
CA GLY A 87 -11.16 5.50 -5.82
C GLY A 87 -12.50 5.37 -6.53
N LYS A 88 -12.82 6.29 -7.44
CA LYS A 88 -14.03 6.22 -8.26
C LYS A 88 -13.96 5.11 -9.32
N ILE A 89 -12.84 5.03 -10.05
CA ILE A 89 -12.69 4.11 -11.19
C ILE A 89 -12.29 2.71 -10.70
N LEU A 90 -11.17 2.58 -9.97
CA LEU A 90 -10.63 1.31 -9.50
C LEU A 90 -11.37 0.77 -8.28
N GLY A 91 -11.97 1.65 -7.51
CA GLY A 91 -12.74 1.30 -6.31
C GLY A 91 -14.24 1.14 -6.54
N TYR A 92 -14.69 0.96 -7.78
CA TYR A 92 -16.12 0.80 -8.13
C TYR A 92 -16.98 1.87 -7.47
N ASN A 93 -16.69 3.14 -7.78
CA ASN A 93 -17.36 4.30 -7.19
C ASN A 93 -17.22 4.36 -5.65
N HIS A 94 -16.01 4.11 -5.14
CA HIS A 94 -15.65 4.05 -3.71
C HIS A 94 -16.32 2.91 -2.92
N ALA A 95 -16.91 1.91 -3.60
CA ALA A 95 -17.48 0.73 -2.94
C ALA A 95 -16.40 -0.27 -2.47
N GLY A 96 -15.22 -0.26 -3.10
CA GLY A 96 -14.09 -1.08 -2.68
C GLY A 96 -13.60 -0.71 -1.27
N PHE A 97 -13.44 -1.69 -0.41
CA PHE A 97 -13.09 -1.53 1.01
C PHE A 97 -11.91 -0.59 1.27
N GLY A 98 -10.85 -0.64 0.44
CA GLY A 98 -9.67 0.21 0.59
C GLY A 98 -9.93 1.69 0.29
N PHE A 99 -10.94 2.00 -0.52
CA PHE A 99 -11.29 3.36 -0.97
C PHE A 99 -12.58 3.88 -0.33
N ALA A 100 -13.32 3.03 0.37
CA ALA A 100 -14.58 3.41 0.99
C ALA A 100 -14.37 4.45 2.10
N PRO A 101 -15.22 5.48 2.17
CA PRO A 101 -15.24 6.39 3.31
C PRO A 101 -15.66 5.63 4.58
N TYR A 102 -15.21 6.15 5.73
CA TYR A 102 -15.63 5.59 7.00
C TYR A 102 -17.15 5.67 7.16
N GLY A 103 -17.80 4.52 7.31
CA GLY A 103 -19.25 4.42 7.40
C GLY A 103 -19.71 2.98 7.69
N ALA A 104 -21.00 2.72 7.52
CA ALA A 104 -21.57 1.40 7.78
C ALA A 104 -20.93 0.33 6.89
N LEU A 105 -20.87 0.56 5.59
CA LEU A 105 -20.26 -0.37 4.62
C LEU A 105 -18.80 -0.69 5.00
N TRP A 106 -17.97 0.33 5.29
CA TRP A 106 -16.58 0.13 5.68
C TRP A 106 -16.46 -0.72 6.95
N ARG A 107 -17.29 -0.49 7.96
CA ARG A 107 -17.27 -1.25 9.21
C ARG A 107 -17.64 -2.72 9.00
N GLU A 108 -18.68 -2.98 8.22
CA GLU A 108 -19.13 -4.35 7.94
C GLU A 108 -18.08 -5.10 7.11
N MET A 109 -17.52 -4.47 6.08
CA MET A 109 -16.46 -5.06 5.26
C MET A 109 -15.19 -5.33 6.09
N ARG A 110 -14.80 -4.41 6.98
CA ARG A 110 -13.69 -4.62 7.89
C ARG A 110 -13.95 -5.78 8.84
N LYS A 111 -15.14 -5.85 9.42
CA LYS A 111 -15.54 -6.95 10.31
C LYS A 111 -15.47 -8.29 9.59
N LEU A 112 -16.06 -8.38 8.41
CA LEU A 112 -16.00 -9.57 7.56
C LEU A 112 -14.55 -9.98 7.27
N SER A 113 -13.72 -9.05 6.82
CA SER A 113 -12.32 -9.32 6.50
C SER A 113 -11.54 -9.84 7.71
N MET A 114 -11.74 -9.24 8.89
CA MET A 114 -11.03 -9.65 10.11
C MET A 114 -11.51 -11.00 10.65
N MET A 115 -12.79 -11.31 10.53
CA MET A 115 -13.36 -12.55 11.08
C MET A 115 -13.21 -13.73 10.13
N GLU A 116 -13.49 -13.52 8.84
CA GLU A 116 -13.57 -14.62 7.87
C GLU A 116 -12.26 -14.87 7.11
N ILE A 117 -11.45 -13.81 6.89
CA ILE A 117 -10.24 -13.92 6.07
C ILE A 117 -8.98 -13.90 6.94
N LEU A 118 -8.87 -12.93 7.86
CA LEU A 118 -7.66 -12.63 8.61
C LEU A 118 -7.70 -13.11 10.07
N SER A 119 -8.70 -13.91 10.47
CA SER A 119 -8.72 -14.49 11.80
C SER A 119 -7.56 -15.48 12.00
N ALA A 120 -7.03 -15.57 13.21
CA ALA A 120 -5.94 -16.51 13.55
C ALA A 120 -6.29 -17.94 13.15
N ARG A 121 -7.51 -18.38 13.46
CA ARG A 121 -8.03 -19.71 13.07
C ARG A 121 -7.98 -19.92 11.56
N ARG A 122 -8.39 -18.92 10.76
CA ARG A 122 -8.40 -19.01 9.30
C ARG A 122 -6.99 -19.02 8.73
N LEU A 123 -6.11 -18.17 9.26
CA LEU A 123 -4.71 -18.13 8.86
C LEU A 123 -3.98 -19.45 9.16
N ASP A 124 -4.21 -20.04 10.33
CA ASP A 124 -3.65 -21.34 10.68
C ASP A 124 -4.18 -22.46 9.76
N ALA A 125 -5.46 -22.45 9.46
CA ALA A 125 -6.06 -23.41 8.52
C ALA A 125 -5.47 -23.30 7.11
N LEU A 126 -5.05 -22.10 6.69
CA LEU A 126 -4.46 -21.83 5.37
C LEU A 126 -2.93 -21.88 5.37
N LYS A 127 -2.28 -22.19 6.49
CA LYS A 127 -0.81 -22.27 6.60
C LYS A 127 -0.19 -23.25 5.60
N HIS A 128 -0.88 -24.37 5.33
CA HIS A 128 -0.45 -25.35 4.33
C HIS A 128 -0.34 -24.73 2.93
N VAL A 129 -1.20 -23.77 2.57
CA VAL A 129 -1.14 -23.05 1.31
C VAL A 129 0.13 -22.21 1.23
N GLN A 130 0.45 -21.49 2.31
CA GLN A 130 1.67 -20.65 2.37
C GLN A 130 2.92 -21.51 2.23
N ILE A 131 3.00 -22.64 2.96
CA ILE A 131 4.13 -23.58 2.89
C ILE A 131 4.25 -24.17 1.48
N SER A 132 3.14 -24.63 0.90
CA SER A 132 3.17 -25.25 -0.43
C SER A 132 3.61 -24.27 -1.53
N GLU A 133 3.19 -23.01 -1.46
CA GLU A 133 3.62 -21.99 -2.42
C GLU A 133 5.09 -21.61 -2.24
N LEU A 134 5.56 -21.52 -1.00
CA LEU A 134 6.97 -21.28 -0.70
C LEU A 134 7.85 -22.42 -1.26
N ASP A 135 7.49 -23.67 -1.01
CA ASP A 135 8.22 -24.85 -1.51
C ASP A 135 8.27 -24.88 -3.04
N LEU A 136 7.15 -24.60 -3.70
CA LEU A 136 7.10 -24.51 -5.16
C LEU A 136 7.98 -23.37 -5.68
N SER A 137 7.91 -22.20 -5.08
CA SER A 137 8.71 -21.04 -5.50
C SER A 137 10.21 -21.26 -5.28
N ILE A 138 10.62 -21.97 -4.22
CA ILE A 138 12.01 -22.38 -3.99
C ILE A 138 12.47 -23.40 -5.03
N LYS A 139 11.63 -24.40 -5.34
CA LYS A 139 11.93 -25.39 -6.39
C LYS A 139 12.09 -24.74 -7.77
N ASP A 140 11.20 -23.81 -8.09
CA ASP A 140 11.28 -23.03 -9.32
C ASP A 140 12.59 -22.22 -9.36
N LEU A 141 12.96 -21.55 -8.26
CA LEU A 141 14.21 -20.80 -8.15
C LEU A 141 15.43 -21.71 -8.35
N TYR A 142 15.43 -22.89 -7.70
CA TYR A 142 16.47 -23.90 -7.84
C TYR A 142 16.59 -24.41 -9.28
N SER A 143 15.48 -24.59 -9.99
CA SER A 143 15.45 -25.05 -11.38
C SER A 143 16.13 -24.10 -12.35
N LEU A 144 16.15 -22.79 -12.06
CA LEU A 144 16.86 -21.80 -12.87
C LEU A 144 18.37 -22.05 -12.85
N GLY A 145 18.94 -22.37 -11.69
CA GLY A 145 20.35 -22.73 -11.57
C GLY A 145 20.70 -24.05 -12.28
N LYS A 146 19.83 -25.05 -12.17
CA LYS A 146 20.00 -26.36 -12.81
C LYS A 146 19.99 -26.28 -14.34
N GLY A 147 19.19 -25.37 -14.92
CA GLY A 147 19.14 -25.15 -16.37
C GLY A 147 20.42 -24.60 -16.97
N SER A 148 21.32 -24.04 -16.14
CA SER A 148 22.66 -23.56 -16.53
C SER A 148 23.80 -24.50 -16.07
N ASP A 149 23.49 -25.76 -15.69
CA ASP A 149 24.44 -26.74 -15.13
C ASP A 149 25.31 -26.17 -13.97
N TRP A 150 24.85 -25.13 -13.29
CA TRP A 150 25.57 -24.39 -12.23
C TRP A 150 26.94 -23.83 -12.66
N VAL A 151 27.22 -23.83 -13.97
CA VAL A 151 28.49 -23.33 -14.52
C VAL A 151 28.53 -21.80 -14.55
N HIS A 152 27.36 -21.17 -14.74
CA HIS A 152 27.24 -19.73 -14.80
C HIS A 152 26.26 -19.22 -13.74
N PRO A 153 26.58 -18.10 -13.05
CA PRO A 153 25.66 -17.51 -12.10
C PRO A 153 24.38 -17.01 -12.80
N VAL A 154 23.24 -17.39 -12.29
CA VAL A 154 21.95 -16.90 -12.76
C VAL A 154 21.54 -15.70 -11.93
N LYS A 155 21.30 -14.56 -12.60
CA LYS A 155 20.81 -13.34 -11.95
C LYS A 155 19.31 -13.46 -11.67
N VAL A 156 18.93 -13.31 -10.41
CA VAL A 156 17.52 -13.27 -9.98
C VAL A 156 17.20 -11.92 -9.38
N VAL A 157 16.10 -11.30 -9.82
CA VAL A 157 15.58 -10.06 -9.22
C VAL A 157 14.69 -10.45 -8.04
N MET A 158 15.25 -10.42 -6.83
CA MET A 158 14.55 -10.89 -5.62
C MET A 158 13.26 -10.13 -5.31
N SER A 159 13.18 -8.84 -5.66
CA SER A 159 11.95 -8.06 -5.49
C SER A 159 10.78 -8.61 -6.31
N GLU A 160 11.02 -9.01 -7.55
CA GLU A 160 10.02 -9.64 -8.43
C GLU A 160 9.65 -11.03 -7.92
N TRP A 161 10.65 -11.81 -7.49
CA TRP A 161 10.41 -13.12 -6.92
C TRP A 161 9.52 -13.06 -5.67
N PHE A 162 9.81 -12.16 -4.73
CA PHE A 162 8.97 -11.96 -3.55
C PHE A 162 7.58 -11.43 -3.89
N GLN A 163 7.46 -10.59 -4.90
CA GLN A 163 6.17 -10.08 -5.37
C GLN A 163 5.31 -11.23 -5.92
N HIS A 164 5.87 -12.08 -6.78
CA HIS A 164 5.17 -13.24 -7.34
C HIS A 164 4.77 -14.24 -6.25
N LEU A 165 5.68 -14.56 -5.32
CA LEU A 165 5.40 -15.43 -4.19
C LEU A 165 4.24 -14.90 -3.34
N SER A 166 4.31 -13.63 -2.94
CA SER A 166 3.27 -13.00 -2.11
C SER A 166 1.92 -13.00 -2.82
N PHE A 167 1.93 -12.68 -4.11
CA PHE A 167 0.72 -12.64 -4.92
C PHE A 167 0.10 -14.03 -5.08
N ASN A 168 0.90 -15.06 -5.37
CA ASN A 168 0.45 -16.44 -5.48
C ASN A 168 -0.15 -16.93 -4.17
N ILE A 169 0.50 -16.65 -3.01
CA ILE A 169 -0.03 -17.02 -1.70
C ILE A 169 -1.42 -16.41 -1.50
N VAL A 170 -1.57 -15.10 -1.71
CA VAL A 170 -2.83 -14.40 -1.51
C VAL A 170 -3.91 -14.94 -2.44
N LEU A 171 -3.63 -15.08 -3.73
CA LEU A 171 -4.61 -15.59 -4.70
C LEU A 171 -4.99 -17.03 -4.44
N LYS A 172 -4.05 -17.88 -4.04
CA LYS A 172 -4.35 -19.26 -3.72
C LYS A 172 -5.18 -19.38 -2.43
N MET A 173 -4.93 -18.52 -1.44
CA MET A 173 -5.76 -18.46 -0.24
C MET A 173 -7.20 -17.98 -0.51
N ILE A 174 -7.40 -17.08 -1.47
CA ILE A 174 -8.71 -16.49 -1.78
C ILE A 174 -9.44 -17.25 -2.89
N ALA A 175 -8.75 -17.56 -3.99
CA ALA A 175 -9.34 -18.13 -5.21
C ALA A 175 -8.92 -19.58 -5.51
N GLY A 176 -8.04 -20.18 -4.70
CA GLY A 176 -7.54 -21.54 -4.93
C GLY A 176 -6.61 -21.70 -6.14
N LYS A 177 -6.22 -20.60 -6.80
CA LYS A 177 -5.45 -20.61 -8.05
C LYS A 177 -4.06 -20.01 -7.88
N ARG A 178 -3.09 -20.53 -8.62
CA ARG A 178 -1.73 -19.99 -8.78
C ARG A 178 -1.60 -19.36 -10.15
N TYR A 179 -1.01 -18.17 -10.23
CA TYR A 179 -0.93 -17.39 -11.47
C TYR A 179 0.49 -17.22 -11.99
N PHE A 180 1.51 -17.16 -11.13
CA PHE A 180 2.90 -16.91 -11.53
C PHE A 180 3.77 -18.12 -11.29
N ASN A 181 4.62 -18.43 -12.27
CA ASN A 181 5.78 -19.30 -12.11
C ASN A 181 7.06 -18.46 -12.13
N THR A 182 8.18 -19.03 -11.72
CA THR A 182 9.47 -18.32 -11.58
C THR A 182 10.06 -17.88 -12.91
N SER A 183 9.65 -18.47 -14.03
CA SER A 183 10.07 -18.08 -15.39
C SER A 183 9.42 -16.76 -15.86
N GLY A 184 8.64 -16.09 -15.03
CA GLY A 184 7.97 -14.83 -15.38
C GLY A 184 6.85 -14.99 -16.41
N HIS A 185 6.59 -16.22 -16.85
CA HIS A 185 5.47 -16.54 -17.73
C HIS A 185 4.25 -16.76 -16.85
N GLY A 186 3.63 -15.67 -16.46
CA GLY A 186 2.28 -15.70 -15.95
C GLY A 186 1.33 -16.07 -17.07
N ASN A 187 0.25 -16.78 -16.75
CA ASN A 187 -0.88 -16.95 -17.66
C ASN A 187 -1.30 -15.54 -18.15
N GLU A 188 -1.81 -15.41 -19.38
CA GLU A 188 -2.17 -14.11 -19.99
C GLU A 188 -3.09 -13.29 -19.09
N GLU A 189 -3.97 -13.95 -18.33
CA GLU A 189 -4.81 -13.38 -17.28
C GLU A 189 -4.00 -12.73 -16.14
N ALA A 190 -2.84 -13.29 -15.78
CA ALA A 190 -1.98 -12.76 -14.74
C ALA A 190 -1.22 -11.51 -15.18
N ARG A 191 -0.83 -11.44 -16.46
CA ARG A 191 -0.19 -10.26 -17.05
C ARG A 191 -1.17 -9.09 -17.13
N LEU A 192 -2.44 -9.37 -17.48
CA LEU A 192 -3.51 -8.37 -17.46
C LEU A 192 -3.83 -7.87 -16.06
N ALA A 193 -3.85 -8.74 -15.04
CA ALA A 193 -4.11 -8.36 -13.65
C ALA A 193 -3.02 -7.45 -13.07
N ILE A 194 -1.74 -7.65 -13.43
CA ILE A 194 -0.64 -6.77 -12.97
C ILE A 194 -0.61 -5.45 -13.75
N ALA A 195 -0.91 -5.46 -15.05
CA ALA A 195 -0.93 -4.24 -15.86
C ALA A 195 -2.06 -3.27 -15.45
N THR A 196 -3.01 -3.73 -14.62
CA THR A 196 -4.17 -2.98 -14.16
C THR A 196 -3.99 -2.43 -12.72
N ILE A 197 -2.89 -2.78 -12.03
CA ILE A 197 -2.52 -2.28 -10.68
C ILE A 197 -1.42 -1.22 -10.79
#